data_47ea362b79b44fd7c9c6ffaae9098f7f
#
_entry.id   47ea362b79b44fd7c9c6ffaae9098f7f
#
_cell.length_a   1.000
_cell.length_b   1.000
_cell.length_c   1.000
_cell.angle_alpha   90.00
_cell.angle_beta   90.00
_cell.angle_gamma   90.00
#
_symmetry.space_group_name_H-M   'P 1'
#
loop_
_entity.id
_entity.type
_entity.pdbx_description
1 polymer ?
#
loop_
_entity_poly.entity_id
_entity_poly.type
_entity_poly.pdbx_seq_one_letter_code
_entity_poly.pdbx_strand_id
1 'polypeptide(L)'
;MEVKKNSFILENKRWVISSLLFSILILLPVIILILNFFSGDQSTLKYLFDTVLLDYSFNTLYLIFLTSFASLVFGIFPAWIISNYDFFGRKFFDIALYLPLAIPSYIMAFTYIDILNFTGPFQSLLRSYSFLPSDFFNIDYLQIEILGILMGMSLYPYVYTASRVSFSLIGSNYINVSKNLGLSNFQTFFRVILPLSRPAIMSGLFLVIMEVLNEYGAVKYFGVNTYTSGIFRSWFSLGDINGAIQLACILLFFILVLFYLEKKSIKTSQFYYSKNSDVFSGKLKKSNKQIILFLICLTPFLLGFIIPVLSITDNVLHNFNETNFSKLFELTGNSIFVSSLSAIIIIVIALFFLFVNRISKIKSLSFINNLISLGYALPGAVIGLGL
;
A
#
# COMPACT_ATOMS: atom_id res chain seq x y z
N MET A 1 -28.07 21.15 -26.73
CA MET A 1 -27.43 20.52 -25.58
C MET A 1 -26.56 21.49 -24.78
N GLU A 2 -25.91 22.46 -25.41
CA GLU A 2 -25.04 23.50 -24.75
C GLU A 2 -25.84 24.52 -23.91
N VAL A 3 -27.05 24.95 -24.35
CA VAL A 3 -27.89 25.92 -23.63
C VAL A 3 -28.34 25.38 -22.25
N LYS A 4 -28.66 24.09 -22.15
CA LYS A 4 -28.99 23.44 -20.87
C LYS A 4 -27.82 23.29 -19.92
N LYS A 5 -26.59 23.29 -20.46
CA LYS A 5 -25.34 23.20 -19.70
C LYS A 5 -24.99 24.54 -19.05
N ASN A 6 -25.23 25.62 -19.74
CA ASN A 6 -24.96 26.98 -19.25
C ASN A 6 -25.95 27.43 -18.16
N SER A 7 -27.23 27.10 -18.28
CA SER A 7 -28.25 27.41 -17.24
C SER A 7 -27.96 26.67 -15.94
N PHE A 8 -27.52 25.42 -16.01
CA PHE A 8 -27.21 24.60 -14.86
C PHE A 8 -25.91 25.06 -14.12
N ILE A 9 -24.94 25.59 -14.85
CA ILE A 9 -23.73 26.19 -14.27
C ILE A 9 -24.07 27.48 -13.51
N LEU A 10 -25.00 28.28 -14.02
CA LEU A 10 -25.44 29.53 -13.39
C LEU A 10 -26.20 29.27 -12.07
N GLU A 11 -27.06 28.27 -12.01
CA GLU A 11 -27.79 27.88 -10.79
C GLU A 11 -26.88 27.32 -9.70
N ASN A 12 -25.82 26.60 -10.08
CA ASN A 12 -24.88 25.97 -9.13
C ASN A 12 -23.52 26.67 -9.03
N LYS A 13 -23.42 27.92 -9.50
CA LYS A 13 -22.15 28.67 -9.56
C LYS A 13 -21.43 28.76 -8.22
N ARG A 14 -22.15 28.93 -7.12
CA ARG A 14 -21.57 29.01 -5.76
C ARG A 14 -20.84 27.71 -5.39
N TRP A 15 -21.44 26.57 -5.63
CA TRP A 15 -20.85 25.26 -5.34
C TRP A 15 -19.60 24.97 -6.19
N VAL A 16 -19.64 25.34 -7.46
CA VAL A 16 -18.49 25.20 -8.37
C VAL A 16 -17.33 26.09 -7.93
N ILE A 17 -17.60 27.35 -7.60
CA ILE A 17 -16.57 28.29 -7.12
C ILE A 17 -15.98 27.80 -5.79
N SER A 18 -16.80 27.40 -4.82
CA SER A 18 -16.31 26.87 -3.55
C SER A 18 -15.44 25.63 -3.76
N SER A 19 -15.86 24.71 -4.65
CA SER A 19 -15.06 23.54 -4.98
C SER A 19 -13.70 23.90 -5.59
N LEU A 20 -13.64 24.89 -6.48
CA LEU A 20 -12.39 25.36 -7.08
C LEU A 20 -11.47 26.00 -6.03
N LEU A 21 -12.02 26.82 -5.11
CA LEU A 21 -11.23 27.43 -4.04
C LEU A 21 -10.63 26.36 -3.10
N PHE A 22 -11.44 25.38 -2.67
CA PHE A 22 -10.94 24.27 -1.87
C PHE A 22 -9.92 23.40 -2.63
N SER A 23 -10.11 23.21 -3.95
CA SER A 23 -9.15 22.49 -4.78
C SER A 23 -7.80 23.19 -4.84
N ILE A 24 -7.80 24.51 -5.01
CA ILE A 24 -6.57 25.32 -5.02
C ILE A 24 -5.88 25.22 -3.67
N LEU A 25 -6.62 25.33 -2.57
CA LEU A 25 -6.06 25.23 -1.22
C LEU A 25 -5.38 23.87 -0.98
N ILE A 26 -6.01 22.77 -1.41
CA ILE A 26 -5.46 21.41 -1.23
C ILE A 26 -4.23 21.19 -2.13
N LEU A 27 -4.24 21.73 -3.35
CA LEU A 27 -3.13 21.59 -4.28
C LEU A 27 -2.00 22.62 -4.07
N LEU A 28 -2.22 23.61 -3.19
CA LEU A 28 -1.27 24.69 -2.94
C LEU A 28 0.13 24.20 -2.56
N PRO A 29 0.32 23.24 -1.65
CA PRO A 29 1.66 22.70 -1.35
C PRO A 29 2.36 22.13 -2.59
N VAL A 30 1.64 21.40 -3.42
CA VAL A 30 2.19 20.82 -4.66
C VAL A 30 2.57 21.92 -5.67
N ILE A 31 1.74 22.96 -5.79
CA ILE A 31 2.02 24.11 -6.67
C ILE A 31 3.27 24.84 -6.20
N ILE A 32 3.41 25.09 -4.90
CA ILE A 32 4.59 25.76 -4.30
C ILE A 32 5.85 24.94 -4.56
N LEU A 33 5.80 23.60 -4.36
CA LEU A 33 6.93 22.72 -4.66
C LEU A 33 7.38 22.84 -6.12
N ILE A 34 6.43 22.77 -7.06
CA ILE A 34 6.75 22.88 -8.49
C ILE A 34 7.35 24.26 -8.82
N LEU A 35 6.83 25.34 -8.26
CA LEU A 35 7.37 26.69 -8.47
C LEU A 35 8.80 26.79 -7.92
N ASN A 36 9.05 26.28 -6.71
CA ASN A 36 10.37 26.30 -6.09
C ASN A 36 11.38 25.40 -6.82
N PHE A 37 10.93 24.32 -7.45
CA PHE A 37 11.80 23.49 -8.28
C PHE A 37 12.42 24.27 -9.46
N PHE A 38 11.64 25.13 -10.12
CA PHE A 38 12.11 25.93 -11.23
C PHE A 38 12.89 27.18 -10.82
N SER A 39 12.66 27.69 -9.61
CA SER A 39 13.38 28.87 -9.08
C SER A 39 14.62 28.49 -8.26
N GLY A 40 14.79 27.21 -7.92
CA GLY A 40 15.90 26.71 -7.13
C GLY A 40 17.25 26.67 -7.87
N ASP A 41 18.35 26.51 -7.12
CA ASP A 41 19.69 26.43 -7.67
C ASP A 41 19.88 25.16 -8.52
N GLN A 42 20.17 25.35 -9.79
CA GLN A 42 20.41 24.26 -10.74
C GLN A 42 21.74 23.51 -10.47
N SER A 43 22.66 24.09 -9.73
CA SER A 43 23.93 23.44 -9.35
C SER A 43 23.65 22.24 -8.42
N THR A 44 22.71 22.39 -7.49
CA THR A 44 22.27 21.31 -6.59
C THR A 44 21.61 20.17 -7.38
N LEU A 45 20.78 20.51 -8.38
CA LEU A 45 20.15 19.48 -9.22
C LEU A 45 21.20 18.67 -9.99
N LYS A 46 22.20 19.33 -10.57
CA LYS A 46 23.29 18.66 -11.27
C LYS A 46 24.08 17.74 -10.34
N TYR A 47 24.41 18.23 -9.14
CA TYR A 47 25.09 17.41 -8.12
C TYR A 47 24.28 16.17 -7.74
N LEU A 48 22.97 16.30 -7.53
CA LEU A 48 22.09 15.17 -7.24
C LEU A 48 22.09 14.15 -8.39
N PHE A 49 22.02 14.61 -9.64
CA PHE A 49 22.08 13.73 -10.82
C PHE A 49 23.41 12.98 -10.92
N ASP A 50 24.52 13.63 -10.64
CA ASP A 50 25.86 13.06 -10.79
C ASP A 50 26.23 12.12 -9.63
N THR A 51 25.57 12.22 -8.46
CA THR A 51 25.98 11.51 -7.24
C THR A 51 25.01 10.48 -6.71
N VAL A 52 23.75 10.84 -6.45
CA VAL A 52 22.82 10.02 -5.65
C VAL A 52 21.56 9.57 -6.37
N LEU A 53 21.17 10.24 -7.45
CA LEU A 53 19.87 10.04 -8.07
C LEU A 53 19.69 8.62 -8.65
N LEU A 54 20.74 8.07 -9.25
CA LEU A 54 20.70 6.71 -9.80
C LEU A 54 20.51 5.66 -8.70
N ASP A 55 21.23 5.81 -7.59
CA ASP A 55 21.09 4.90 -6.45
C ASP A 55 19.70 4.97 -5.82
N TYR A 56 19.18 6.19 -5.62
CA TYR A 56 17.84 6.39 -5.08
C TYR A 56 16.76 5.81 -6.01
N SER A 57 16.91 6.01 -7.32
CA SER A 57 15.99 5.47 -8.33
C SER A 57 16.02 3.95 -8.34
N PHE A 58 17.20 3.36 -8.40
CA PHE A 58 17.37 1.91 -8.45
C PHE A 58 16.82 1.26 -7.18
N ASN A 59 17.23 1.74 -6.00
CA ASN A 59 16.79 1.18 -4.72
C ASN A 59 15.28 1.32 -4.53
N THR A 60 14.70 2.48 -4.91
CA THR A 60 13.24 2.68 -4.83
C THR A 60 12.49 1.71 -5.74
N LEU A 61 12.92 1.55 -7.00
CA LEU A 61 12.29 0.63 -7.95
C LEU A 61 12.48 -0.84 -7.52
N TYR A 62 13.65 -1.18 -7.02
CA TYR A 62 13.96 -2.53 -6.55
C TYR A 62 13.13 -2.88 -5.31
N LEU A 63 12.99 -1.96 -4.35
CA LEU A 63 12.13 -2.13 -3.19
C LEU A 63 10.66 -2.28 -3.59
N ILE A 64 10.16 -1.45 -4.53
CA ILE A 64 8.81 -1.58 -5.09
C ILE A 64 8.62 -2.97 -5.70
N PHE A 65 9.58 -3.44 -6.49
CA PHE A 65 9.50 -4.75 -7.13
C PHE A 65 9.42 -5.89 -6.09
N LEU A 66 10.32 -5.91 -5.11
CA LEU A 66 10.37 -6.94 -4.08
C LEU A 66 9.08 -6.96 -3.23
N THR A 67 8.66 -5.79 -2.76
CA THR A 67 7.44 -5.64 -1.94
C THR A 67 6.20 -6.04 -2.74
N SER A 68 6.11 -5.59 -4.00
CA SER A 68 5.01 -5.94 -4.91
C SER A 68 4.93 -7.43 -5.16
N PHE A 69 6.07 -8.07 -5.44
CA PHE A 69 6.13 -9.51 -5.68
C PHE A 69 5.69 -10.31 -4.44
N ALA A 70 6.21 -9.96 -3.27
CA ALA A 70 5.83 -10.59 -2.00
C ALA A 70 4.32 -10.40 -1.72
N SER A 71 3.80 -9.18 -1.90
CA SER A 71 2.38 -8.87 -1.70
C SER A 71 1.47 -9.61 -2.67
N LEU A 72 1.89 -9.82 -3.92
CA LEU A 72 1.14 -10.63 -4.89
C LEU A 72 1.08 -12.10 -4.46
N VAL A 73 2.19 -12.67 -4.02
CA VAL A 73 2.25 -14.07 -3.57
C VAL A 73 1.38 -14.27 -2.32
N PHE A 74 1.57 -13.45 -1.29
CA PHE A 74 0.82 -13.58 -0.03
C PHE A 74 -0.64 -13.14 -0.14
N GLY A 75 -1.00 -12.31 -1.12
CA GLY A 75 -2.37 -11.82 -1.31
C GLY A 75 -3.22 -12.69 -2.24
N ILE A 76 -2.72 -13.03 -3.43
CA ILE A 76 -3.52 -13.68 -4.49
C ILE A 76 -3.88 -15.12 -4.12
N PHE A 77 -2.92 -15.92 -3.65
CA PHE A 77 -3.18 -17.34 -3.37
C PHE A 77 -4.18 -17.55 -2.23
N PRO A 78 -4.07 -16.89 -1.07
CA PRO A 78 -5.10 -16.98 -0.04
C PRO A 78 -6.45 -16.43 -0.51
N ALA A 79 -6.48 -15.32 -1.27
CA ALA A 79 -7.72 -14.77 -1.82
C ALA A 79 -8.45 -15.78 -2.71
N TRP A 80 -7.72 -16.49 -3.56
CA TRP A 80 -8.27 -17.54 -4.40
C TRP A 80 -8.83 -18.71 -3.58
N ILE A 81 -8.08 -19.16 -2.57
CA ILE A 81 -8.49 -20.28 -1.70
C ILE A 81 -9.76 -19.92 -0.95
N ILE A 82 -9.79 -18.79 -0.28
CA ILE A 82 -10.96 -18.30 0.48
C ILE A 82 -12.20 -18.14 -0.40
N SER A 83 -12.01 -17.71 -1.66
CA SER A 83 -13.13 -17.48 -2.59
C SER A 83 -13.73 -18.76 -3.14
N ASN A 84 -12.97 -19.85 -3.28
CA ASN A 84 -13.39 -21.01 -4.08
C ASN A 84 -13.49 -22.32 -3.33
N TYR A 85 -12.87 -22.44 -2.15
CA TYR A 85 -12.79 -23.69 -1.42
C TYR A 85 -13.40 -23.58 -0.03
N ASP A 86 -14.07 -24.65 0.39
CA ASP A 86 -14.49 -24.85 1.78
C ASP A 86 -13.48 -25.77 2.48
N PHE A 87 -12.89 -25.29 3.57
CA PHE A 87 -11.89 -25.97 4.37
C PHE A 87 -11.96 -25.55 5.83
N PHE A 88 -11.34 -26.31 6.70
CA PHE A 88 -11.29 -26.02 8.12
C PHE A 88 -10.62 -24.65 8.38
N GLY A 89 -11.28 -23.77 9.18
CA GLY A 89 -10.77 -22.43 9.51
C GLY A 89 -11.02 -21.34 8.45
N ARG A 90 -11.71 -21.65 7.34
CA ARG A 90 -11.97 -20.69 6.26
C ARG A 90 -12.57 -19.37 6.76
N LYS A 91 -13.62 -19.43 7.60
CA LYS A 91 -14.29 -18.24 8.14
C LYS A 91 -13.36 -17.39 9.01
N PHE A 92 -12.47 -18.03 9.74
CA PHE A 92 -11.46 -17.35 10.53
C PHE A 92 -10.45 -16.64 9.63
N PHE A 93 -9.88 -17.34 8.65
CA PHE A 93 -8.91 -16.74 7.73
C PHE A 93 -9.49 -15.65 6.83
N ASP A 94 -10.79 -15.68 6.51
CA ASP A 94 -11.45 -14.63 5.73
C ASP A 94 -11.32 -13.24 6.40
N ILE A 95 -11.22 -13.22 7.74
CA ILE A 95 -10.99 -12.00 8.54
C ILE A 95 -9.51 -11.87 8.94
N ALA A 96 -8.88 -12.93 9.37
CA ALA A 96 -7.52 -12.92 9.92
C ALA A 96 -6.46 -12.42 8.92
N LEU A 97 -6.67 -12.67 7.63
CA LEU A 97 -5.77 -12.22 6.56
C LEU A 97 -5.74 -10.70 6.35
N TYR A 98 -6.62 -9.92 6.99
CA TYR A 98 -6.55 -8.45 7.02
C TYR A 98 -5.67 -7.93 8.16
N LEU A 99 -5.45 -8.71 9.22
CA LEU A 99 -4.80 -8.25 10.44
C LEU A 99 -3.36 -7.76 10.28
N PRO A 100 -2.53 -8.29 9.34
CA PRO A 100 -1.19 -7.75 9.13
C PRO A 100 -1.14 -6.26 8.80
N LEU A 101 -2.19 -5.71 8.18
CA LEU A 101 -2.29 -4.28 7.90
C LEU A 101 -2.38 -3.41 9.17
N ALA A 102 -2.73 -4.00 10.32
CA ALA A 102 -2.73 -3.30 11.60
C ALA A 102 -1.32 -3.05 12.14
N ILE A 103 -0.30 -3.74 11.59
CA ILE A 103 1.10 -3.57 12.00
C ILE A 103 1.80 -2.69 10.96
N PRO A 104 2.18 -1.45 11.29
CA PRO A 104 2.93 -0.58 10.38
C PRO A 104 4.23 -1.24 9.89
N SER A 105 4.61 -0.97 8.64
CA SER A 105 5.78 -1.58 8.00
C SER A 105 7.08 -1.38 8.78
N TYR A 106 7.27 -0.21 9.42
CA TYR A 106 8.45 0.06 10.22
C TYR A 106 8.50 -0.76 11.53
N ILE A 107 7.34 -1.04 12.15
CA ILE A 107 7.26 -1.92 13.32
C ILE A 107 7.54 -3.35 12.90
N MET A 108 7.01 -3.80 11.76
CA MET A 108 7.31 -5.11 11.19
C MET A 108 8.81 -5.27 10.97
N ALA A 109 9.45 -4.27 10.34
CA ALA A 109 10.88 -4.25 10.05
C ALA A 109 11.72 -4.33 11.34
N PHE A 110 11.42 -3.50 12.34
CA PHE A 110 12.08 -3.48 13.63
C PHE A 110 11.95 -4.84 14.34
N THR A 111 10.73 -5.36 14.45
CA THR A 111 10.43 -6.61 15.17
C THR A 111 11.15 -7.81 14.53
N TYR A 112 11.14 -7.91 13.20
CA TYR A 112 11.83 -9.03 12.53
C TYR A 112 13.34 -8.95 12.63
N ILE A 113 13.92 -7.75 12.60
CA ILE A 113 15.38 -7.61 12.85
C ILE A 113 15.71 -8.00 14.27
N ASP A 114 14.91 -7.63 15.26
CA ASP A 114 15.09 -8.05 16.65
C ASP A 114 15.05 -9.59 16.81
N ILE A 115 14.11 -10.25 16.12
CA ILE A 115 14.00 -11.72 16.09
C ILE A 115 15.20 -12.37 15.38
N LEU A 116 15.62 -11.83 14.24
CA LEU A 116 16.62 -12.43 13.34
C LEU A 116 18.06 -12.07 13.70
N ASN A 117 18.28 -11.02 14.47
CA ASN A 117 19.60 -10.53 14.84
C ASN A 117 20.43 -11.61 15.58
N PHE A 118 21.74 -11.43 15.63
CA PHE A 118 22.67 -12.38 16.25
C PHE A 118 22.29 -12.75 17.69
N THR A 119 21.85 -11.78 18.48
CA THR A 119 21.38 -11.97 19.86
C THR A 119 19.90 -12.36 19.95
N GLY A 120 19.19 -12.32 18.82
CA GLY A 120 17.75 -12.57 18.76
C GLY A 120 17.36 -14.03 19.04
N PRO A 121 16.10 -14.27 19.40
CA PRO A 121 15.61 -15.58 19.80
C PRO A 121 15.76 -16.64 18.70
N PHE A 122 15.60 -16.27 17.43
CA PHE A 122 15.70 -17.21 16.31
C PHE A 122 17.13 -17.74 16.15
N GLN A 123 18.12 -16.85 16.12
CA GLN A 123 19.51 -17.29 15.97
C GLN A 123 20.07 -17.98 17.23
N SER A 124 19.67 -17.54 18.41
CA SER A 124 20.08 -18.21 19.66
C SER A 124 19.53 -19.65 19.73
N LEU A 125 18.30 -19.84 19.28
CA LEU A 125 17.68 -21.17 19.20
C LEU A 125 18.39 -22.05 18.15
N LEU A 126 18.69 -21.52 16.96
CA LEU A 126 19.43 -22.26 15.94
C LEU A 126 20.82 -22.69 16.44
N ARG A 127 21.54 -21.80 17.10
CA ARG A 127 22.88 -22.12 17.65
C ARG A 127 22.83 -23.18 18.75
N SER A 128 21.76 -23.20 19.55
CA SER A 128 21.63 -24.22 20.62
C SER A 128 21.36 -25.63 20.10
N TYR A 129 20.73 -25.74 18.90
CA TYR A 129 20.34 -27.04 18.33
C TYR A 129 21.15 -27.47 17.10
N SER A 130 21.99 -26.60 16.53
CA SER A 130 22.64 -26.92 15.26
C SER A 130 24.13 -27.22 15.42
N PHE A 131 24.61 -28.18 14.62
CA PHE A 131 26.03 -28.49 14.40
C PHE A 131 26.66 -27.62 13.30
N LEU A 132 25.99 -26.52 12.89
CA LEU A 132 26.45 -25.65 11.82
C LEU A 132 27.61 -24.74 12.31
N PRO A 133 28.58 -24.45 11.45
CA PRO A 133 29.65 -23.53 11.77
C PRO A 133 29.18 -22.14 12.17
N SER A 134 29.89 -21.44 13.05
CA SER A 134 29.55 -20.09 13.52
C SER A 134 29.39 -19.07 12.39
N ASP A 135 30.10 -19.23 11.30
CA ASP A 135 30.07 -18.31 10.14
C ASP A 135 28.74 -18.34 9.39
N PHE A 136 27.98 -19.44 9.49
CA PHE A 136 26.66 -19.57 8.92
C PHE A 136 25.64 -18.62 9.56
N PHE A 137 25.90 -18.18 10.80
CA PHE A 137 24.99 -17.31 11.56
C PHE A 137 25.37 -15.82 11.47
N ASN A 138 26.49 -15.48 10.81
CA ASN A 138 26.95 -14.11 10.66
C ASN A 138 26.36 -13.47 9.38
N ILE A 139 25.03 -13.47 9.27
CA ILE A 139 24.30 -12.87 8.16
C ILE A 139 23.88 -11.46 8.55
N ASP A 140 24.17 -10.49 7.68
CA ASP A 140 23.60 -9.16 7.79
C ASP A 140 22.15 -9.19 7.28
N TYR A 141 21.20 -8.95 8.17
CA TYR A 141 19.77 -8.92 7.85
C TYR A 141 19.27 -7.53 7.44
N LEU A 142 20.08 -6.47 7.55
CA LEU A 142 19.73 -5.11 7.16
C LEU A 142 19.90 -4.88 5.65
N GLN A 143 19.30 -5.79 4.84
CA GLN A 143 19.36 -5.76 3.38
C GLN A 143 18.03 -5.36 2.77
N ILE A 144 18.06 -4.72 1.61
CA ILE A 144 16.87 -4.27 0.88
C ILE A 144 15.94 -5.42 0.51
N GLU A 145 16.48 -6.62 0.26
CA GLU A 145 15.72 -7.83 -0.07
C GLU A 145 14.82 -8.25 1.10
N ILE A 146 15.38 -8.25 2.30
CA ILE A 146 14.64 -8.60 3.51
C ILE A 146 13.61 -7.53 3.80
N LEU A 147 13.97 -6.26 3.70
CA LEU A 147 13.03 -5.15 3.85
C LEU A 147 11.84 -5.29 2.89
N GLY A 148 12.09 -5.57 1.61
CA GLY A 148 11.04 -5.74 0.61
C GLY A 148 10.08 -6.88 0.92
N ILE A 149 10.58 -8.01 1.43
CA ILE A 149 9.75 -9.14 1.85
C ILE A 149 8.93 -8.78 3.10
N LEU A 150 9.52 -8.14 4.10
CA LEU A 150 8.83 -7.73 5.34
C LEU A 150 7.73 -6.71 5.06
N MET A 151 8.00 -5.71 4.22
CA MET A 151 6.97 -4.78 3.75
C MET A 151 5.87 -5.50 2.98
N GLY A 152 6.21 -6.47 2.15
CA GLY A 152 5.25 -7.31 1.45
C GLY A 152 4.35 -8.12 2.39
N MET A 153 4.89 -8.63 3.50
CA MET A 153 4.14 -9.32 4.55
C MET A 153 3.18 -8.39 5.31
N SER A 154 3.50 -7.11 5.45
CA SER A 154 2.61 -6.12 6.06
C SER A 154 1.52 -5.65 5.09
N LEU A 155 1.87 -5.43 3.81
CA LEU A 155 1.05 -4.74 2.83
C LEU A 155 0.21 -5.68 1.92
N TYR A 156 0.44 -7.01 1.96
CA TYR A 156 -0.32 -7.93 1.11
C TYR A 156 -1.86 -7.84 1.29
N PRO A 157 -2.43 -7.41 2.43
CA PRO A 157 -3.87 -7.34 2.56
C PRO A 157 -4.54 -6.38 1.56
N TYR A 158 -3.84 -5.40 1.01
CA TYR A 158 -4.35 -4.57 -0.09
C TYR A 158 -4.62 -5.42 -1.35
N VAL A 159 -3.66 -6.25 -1.73
CA VAL A 159 -3.82 -7.19 -2.87
C VAL A 159 -4.84 -8.27 -2.54
N TYR A 160 -4.82 -8.82 -1.31
CA TYR A 160 -5.79 -9.81 -0.86
C TYR A 160 -7.21 -9.29 -0.98
N THR A 161 -7.49 -8.09 -0.48
CA THR A 161 -8.83 -7.46 -0.51
C THR A 161 -9.36 -7.32 -1.92
N ALA A 162 -8.57 -6.70 -2.80
CA ALA A 162 -8.94 -6.46 -4.18
C ALA A 162 -9.16 -7.79 -4.95
N SER A 163 -8.26 -8.74 -4.77
CA SER A 163 -8.34 -10.08 -5.37
C SER A 163 -9.54 -10.87 -4.85
N ARG A 164 -9.76 -10.86 -3.53
CA ARG A 164 -10.85 -11.58 -2.85
C ARG A 164 -12.22 -11.12 -3.35
N VAL A 165 -12.42 -9.81 -3.46
CA VAL A 165 -13.65 -9.23 -4.00
C VAL A 165 -13.83 -9.61 -5.48
N SER A 166 -12.79 -9.45 -6.29
CA SER A 166 -12.85 -9.78 -7.73
C SER A 166 -13.14 -11.27 -7.96
N PHE A 167 -12.46 -12.16 -7.26
CA PHE A 167 -12.68 -13.61 -7.40
C PHE A 167 -14.09 -14.03 -6.98
N SER A 168 -14.68 -13.35 -5.99
CA SER A 168 -16.06 -13.60 -5.59
C SER A 168 -17.08 -13.12 -6.62
N LEU A 169 -16.79 -12.07 -7.39
CA LEU A 169 -17.67 -11.50 -8.41
C LEU A 169 -17.60 -12.24 -9.75
N ILE A 170 -16.50 -12.91 -10.07
CA ILE A 170 -16.34 -13.67 -11.34
C ILE A 170 -17.33 -14.85 -11.43
N GLY A 171 -17.80 -15.36 -10.30
CA GLY A 171 -18.88 -16.34 -10.23
C GLY A 171 -18.48 -17.74 -10.72
N SER A 172 -19.33 -18.72 -10.39
CA SER A 172 -19.15 -20.15 -10.74
C SER A 172 -19.25 -20.41 -12.25
N ASN A 173 -19.93 -19.56 -13.01
CA ASN A 173 -20.18 -19.79 -14.43
C ASN A 173 -18.90 -19.89 -15.26
N TYR A 174 -17.94 -18.96 -15.07
CA TYR A 174 -16.67 -18.99 -15.79
C TYR A 174 -15.83 -20.23 -15.42
N ILE A 175 -15.87 -20.66 -14.16
CA ILE A 175 -15.19 -21.86 -13.68
C ILE A 175 -15.82 -23.10 -14.33
N ASN A 176 -17.16 -23.19 -14.38
CA ASN A 176 -17.88 -24.33 -14.95
C ASN A 176 -17.65 -24.41 -16.47
N VAL A 177 -17.74 -23.29 -17.19
CA VAL A 177 -17.44 -23.25 -18.63
C VAL A 177 -15.99 -23.70 -18.89
N SER A 178 -15.05 -23.22 -18.12
CA SER A 178 -13.62 -23.63 -18.25
C SER A 178 -13.44 -25.13 -18.06
N LYS A 179 -14.14 -25.75 -17.10
CA LYS A 179 -14.10 -27.18 -16.85
C LYS A 179 -14.77 -28.00 -17.95
N ASN A 180 -15.90 -27.50 -18.48
CA ASN A 180 -16.58 -28.14 -19.62
C ASN A 180 -15.70 -28.13 -20.88
N LEU A 181 -14.80 -27.14 -21.00
CA LEU A 181 -13.77 -27.07 -22.04
C LEU A 181 -12.51 -27.89 -21.71
N GLY A 182 -12.52 -28.68 -20.64
CA GLY A 182 -11.42 -29.59 -20.27
C GLY A 182 -10.26 -28.97 -19.50
N LEU A 183 -10.37 -27.71 -19.05
CA LEU A 183 -9.31 -27.07 -18.28
C LEU A 183 -9.22 -27.63 -16.85
N SER A 184 -7.99 -27.91 -16.40
CA SER A 184 -7.73 -28.24 -14.98
C SER A 184 -7.96 -27.02 -14.07
N ASN A 185 -8.09 -27.24 -12.74
CA ASN A 185 -8.26 -26.13 -11.78
C ASN A 185 -7.11 -25.11 -11.85
N PHE A 186 -5.87 -25.57 -12.03
CA PHE A 186 -4.69 -24.71 -12.18
C PHE A 186 -4.75 -23.89 -13.48
N GLN A 187 -5.09 -24.53 -14.60
CA GLN A 187 -5.25 -23.86 -15.89
C GLN A 187 -6.41 -22.84 -15.85
N THR A 188 -7.53 -23.19 -15.22
CA THR A 188 -8.65 -22.27 -15.02
C THR A 188 -8.20 -21.02 -14.22
N PHE A 189 -7.44 -21.19 -13.15
CA PHE A 189 -6.92 -20.08 -12.39
C PHE A 189 -6.02 -19.15 -13.23
N PHE A 190 -4.97 -19.69 -13.85
CA PHE A 190 -3.98 -18.86 -14.55
C PHE A 190 -4.46 -18.32 -15.90
N ARG A 191 -5.30 -19.07 -16.64
CA ARG A 191 -5.74 -18.69 -18.00
C ARG A 191 -7.05 -17.91 -18.03
N VAL A 192 -7.89 -18.04 -17.00
CA VAL A 192 -9.24 -17.43 -17.01
C VAL A 192 -9.40 -16.45 -15.83
N ILE A 193 -9.26 -16.93 -14.59
CA ILE A 193 -9.62 -16.12 -13.41
C ILE A 193 -8.61 -14.99 -13.17
N LEU A 194 -7.33 -15.29 -13.20
CA LEU A 194 -6.27 -14.31 -12.95
C LEU A 194 -6.29 -13.18 -13.99
N PRO A 195 -6.39 -13.44 -15.32
CA PRO A 195 -6.54 -12.39 -16.32
C PRO A 195 -7.82 -11.56 -16.16
N LEU A 196 -8.96 -12.18 -15.82
CA LEU A 196 -10.21 -11.47 -15.56
C LEU A 196 -10.13 -10.56 -14.32
N SER A 197 -9.39 -10.97 -13.30
CA SER A 197 -9.20 -10.21 -12.07
C SER A 197 -8.08 -9.18 -12.14
N ARG A 198 -7.32 -9.13 -13.24
CA ARG A 198 -6.16 -8.24 -13.40
C ARG A 198 -6.42 -6.80 -13.01
N PRO A 199 -7.55 -6.14 -13.40
CA PRO A 199 -7.79 -4.75 -13.02
C PRO A 199 -7.86 -4.54 -11.50
N ALA A 200 -8.55 -5.46 -10.79
CA ALA A 200 -8.67 -5.38 -9.33
C ALA A 200 -7.33 -5.65 -8.63
N ILE A 201 -6.59 -6.66 -9.10
CA ILE A 201 -5.25 -6.97 -8.58
C ILE A 201 -4.31 -5.79 -8.76
N MET A 202 -4.32 -5.15 -9.94
CA MET A 202 -3.50 -3.96 -10.21
C MET A 202 -3.87 -2.78 -9.32
N SER A 203 -5.16 -2.57 -9.02
CA SER A 203 -5.56 -1.54 -8.06
C SER A 203 -5.04 -1.81 -6.64
N GLY A 204 -5.12 -3.06 -6.16
CA GLY A 204 -4.54 -3.44 -4.88
C GLY A 204 -3.02 -3.28 -4.86
N LEU A 205 -2.35 -3.67 -5.94
CA LEU A 205 -0.91 -3.52 -6.10
C LEU A 205 -0.47 -2.04 -6.13
N PHE A 206 -1.28 -1.19 -6.76
CA PHE A 206 -1.01 0.25 -6.77
C PHE A 206 -1.02 0.84 -5.36
N LEU A 207 -1.96 0.41 -4.49
CA LEU A 207 -1.94 0.82 -3.08
C LEU A 207 -0.66 0.37 -2.38
N VAL A 208 -0.19 -0.86 -2.62
CA VAL A 208 1.11 -1.32 -2.09
C VAL A 208 2.26 -0.43 -2.56
N ILE A 209 2.30 -0.10 -3.86
CA ILE A 209 3.36 0.77 -4.41
C ILE A 209 3.33 2.16 -3.76
N MET A 210 2.14 2.73 -3.53
CA MET A 210 2.01 4.03 -2.86
C MET A 210 2.50 3.99 -1.42
N GLU A 211 2.21 2.91 -0.67
CA GLU A 211 2.74 2.73 0.67
C GLU A 211 4.27 2.60 0.68
N VAL A 212 4.85 1.87 -0.28
CA VAL A 212 6.33 1.77 -0.41
C VAL A 212 6.96 3.14 -0.68
N LEU A 213 6.36 3.95 -1.55
CA LEU A 213 6.84 5.30 -1.87
C LEU A 213 6.68 6.28 -0.70
N ASN A 214 5.76 6.02 0.22
CA ASN A 214 5.55 6.80 1.44
C ASN A 214 6.43 6.34 2.60
N GLU A 215 7.00 5.12 2.54
CA GLU A 215 7.70 4.51 3.65
C GLU A 215 9.05 5.22 3.91
N TYR A 216 9.19 5.73 5.14
CA TYR A 216 10.42 6.36 5.61
C TYR A 216 11.02 5.58 6.79
N GLY A 217 10.20 5.16 7.74
CA GLY A 217 10.66 4.57 9.00
C GLY A 217 11.46 3.28 8.79
N ALA A 218 10.88 2.32 8.07
CA ALA A 218 11.52 1.04 7.77
C ALA A 218 12.76 1.22 6.88
N VAL A 219 12.67 2.09 5.86
CA VAL A 219 13.78 2.38 4.95
C VAL A 219 14.96 3.02 5.69
N LYS A 220 14.68 3.98 6.59
CA LYS A 220 15.71 4.61 7.42
C LYS A 220 16.36 3.60 8.38
N TYR A 221 15.55 2.74 8.99
CA TYR A 221 16.02 1.73 9.93
C TYR A 221 16.97 0.72 9.26
N PHE A 222 16.67 0.32 8.02
CA PHE A 222 17.52 -0.56 7.21
C PHE A 222 18.70 0.15 6.54
N GLY A 223 18.78 1.47 6.63
CA GLY A 223 19.86 2.24 5.98
C GLY A 223 19.77 2.26 4.46
N VAL A 224 18.61 1.94 3.88
CA VAL A 224 18.41 1.90 2.43
C VAL A 224 18.23 3.31 1.87
N ASN A 225 18.98 3.64 0.84
CA ASN A 225 18.93 4.93 0.17
C ASN A 225 17.78 4.94 -0.87
N THR A 226 16.63 5.54 -0.50
CA THR A 226 15.49 5.76 -1.39
C THR A 226 15.20 7.24 -1.53
N TYR A 227 14.24 7.62 -2.40
CA TYR A 227 13.83 9.03 -2.51
C TYR A 227 13.34 9.60 -1.17
N THR A 228 12.51 8.85 -0.42
CA THR A 228 12.00 9.31 0.88
C THR A 228 13.11 9.52 1.89
N SER A 229 14.04 8.57 2.03
CA SER A 229 15.20 8.73 2.92
C SER A 229 16.10 9.89 2.48
N GLY A 230 16.27 10.10 1.18
CA GLY A 230 17.02 11.21 0.59
C GLY A 230 16.40 12.57 0.89
N ILE A 231 15.08 12.72 0.73
CA ILE A 231 14.34 13.94 1.07
C ILE A 231 14.57 14.32 2.54
N PHE A 232 14.35 13.37 3.46
CA PHE A 232 14.54 13.63 4.89
C PHE A 232 16.01 13.92 5.25
N ARG A 233 16.97 13.24 4.61
CA ARG A 233 18.40 13.50 4.80
C ARG A 233 18.76 14.92 4.37
N SER A 234 18.35 15.34 3.17
CA SER A 234 18.62 16.68 2.66
C SER A 234 17.97 17.74 3.55
N TRP A 235 16.71 17.54 3.94
CA TRP A 235 15.97 18.52 4.74
C TRP A 235 16.51 18.66 6.16
N PHE A 236 16.56 17.55 6.92
CA PHE A 236 16.84 17.60 8.37
C PHE A 236 18.33 17.42 8.71
N SER A 237 19.08 16.64 7.92
CA SER A 237 20.47 16.35 8.26
C SER A 237 21.46 17.32 7.63
N LEU A 238 21.20 17.72 6.38
CA LEU A 238 22.08 18.62 5.64
C LEU A 238 21.61 20.09 5.67
N GLY A 239 20.38 20.38 6.08
CA GLY A 239 19.78 21.71 6.03
C GLY A 239 19.58 22.24 4.59
N ASP A 240 19.68 21.35 3.58
CA ASP A 240 19.52 21.70 2.18
C ASP A 240 18.05 21.52 1.75
N ILE A 241 17.28 22.60 1.93
CA ILE A 241 15.87 22.63 1.54
C ILE A 241 15.72 22.54 0.01
N ASN A 242 16.63 23.14 -0.77
CA ASN A 242 16.56 23.12 -2.23
C ASN A 242 16.75 21.69 -2.76
N GLY A 243 17.73 20.95 -2.27
CA GLY A 243 17.92 19.54 -2.62
C GLY A 243 16.74 18.67 -2.20
N ALA A 244 16.15 18.92 -1.04
CA ALA A 244 14.95 18.21 -0.60
C ALA A 244 13.75 18.46 -1.53
N ILE A 245 13.51 19.72 -1.93
CA ILE A 245 12.45 20.10 -2.89
C ILE A 245 12.67 19.44 -4.25
N GLN A 246 13.91 19.42 -4.75
CA GLN A 246 14.23 18.80 -6.03
C GLN A 246 13.98 17.30 -6.01
N LEU A 247 14.41 16.58 -4.96
CA LEU A 247 14.13 15.16 -4.77
C LEU A 247 12.61 14.91 -4.64
N ALA A 248 11.89 15.75 -3.91
CA ALA A 248 10.44 15.66 -3.75
C ALA A 248 9.70 15.83 -5.10
N CYS A 249 10.13 16.75 -5.96
CA CYS A 249 9.55 16.93 -7.30
C CYS A 249 9.84 15.76 -8.22
N ILE A 250 11.04 15.17 -8.16
CA ILE A 250 11.37 13.96 -8.92
C ILE A 250 10.51 12.79 -8.47
N LEU A 251 10.35 12.59 -7.15
CA LEU A 251 9.46 11.57 -6.60
C LEU A 251 8.00 11.81 -7.04
N LEU A 252 7.52 13.06 -7.00
CA LEU A 252 6.19 13.44 -7.49
C LEU A 252 6.00 13.06 -8.97
N PHE A 253 6.99 13.34 -9.81
CA PHE A 253 6.96 12.92 -11.22
C PHE A 253 6.85 11.40 -11.37
N PHE A 254 7.61 10.64 -10.59
CA PHE A 254 7.52 9.18 -10.54
C PHE A 254 6.10 8.70 -10.19
N ILE A 255 5.50 9.28 -9.16
CA ILE A 255 4.13 8.98 -8.72
C ILE A 255 3.12 9.26 -9.82
N LEU A 256 3.22 10.40 -10.50
CA LEU A 256 2.33 10.76 -11.61
C LEU A 256 2.44 9.79 -12.79
N VAL A 257 3.65 9.35 -13.13
CA VAL A 257 3.87 8.33 -14.18
C VAL A 257 3.21 7.01 -13.79
N LEU A 258 3.42 6.53 -12.55
CA LEU A 258 2.80 5.29 -12.05
C LEU A 258 1.27 5.37 -12.07
N PHE A 259 0.71 6.48 -11.64
CA PHE A 259 -0.74 6.71 -11.69
C PHE A 259 -1.30 6.73 -13.12
N TYR A 260 -0.58 7.33 -14.05
CA TYR A 260 -0.96 7.29 -15.46
C TYR A 260 -0.96 5.85 -16.00
N LEU A 261 0.06 5.06 -15.66
CA LEU A 261 0.16 3.65 -16.06
C LEU A 261 -0.97 2.80 -15.45
N GLU A 262 -1.31 3.02 -14.19
CA GLU A 262 -2.47 2.38 -13.54
C GLU A 262 -3.77 2.68 -14.28
N LYS A 263 -4.09 3.96 -14.50
CA LYS A 263 -5.31 4.35 -15.23
C LYS A 263 -5.38 3.76 -16.64
N LYS A 264 -4.26 3.68 -17.34
CA LYS A 264 -4.19 3.05 -18.65
C LYS A 264 -4.46 1.55 -18.57
N SER A 265 -3.90 0.87 -17.57
CA SER A 265 -4.08 -0.56 -17.34
C SER A 265 -5.54 -0.91 -17.02
N ILE A 266 -6.22 -0.10 -16.20
CA ILE A 266 -7.63 -0.32 -15.82
C ILE A 266 -8.58 -0.04 -17.00
N LYS A 267 -8.35 1.01 -17.78
CA LYS A 267 -9.20 1.37 -18.93
C LYS A 267 -9.29 0.29 -19.99
N THR A 268 -8.18 -0.41 -20.25
CA THR A 268 -8.13 -1.49 -21.26
C THR A 268 -8.85 -2.76 -20.81
N SER A 269 -9.28 -2.85 -19.57
CA SER A 269 -9.81 -4.07 -18.95
C SER A 269 -11.24 -3.89 -18.41
N GLN A 270 -12.08 -3.07 -19.05
CA GLN A 270 -13.51 -2.97 -18.67
C GLN A 270 -14.22 -4.29 -18.98
N PHE A 271 -14.14 -5.22 -18.04
CA PHE A 271 -14.97 -6.42 -18.07
C PHE A 271 -16.36 -6.05 -17.54
N TYR A 272 -17.38 -6.23 -18.37
CA TYR A 272 -18.77 -6.16 -17.94
C TYR A 272 -19.03 -7.33 -17.00
N TYR A 273 -19.07 -7.07 -15.70
CA TYR A 273 -19.69 -7.99 -14.77
C TYR A 273 -21.17 -8.08 -15.17
N SER A 274 -21.62 -9.26 -15.60
CA SER A 274 -23.02 -9.47 -15.90
C SER A 274 -23.87 -9.11 -14.68
N LYS A 275 -24.84 -8.22 -14.85
CA LYS A 275 -25.78 -7.79 -13.80
C LYS A 275 -26.58 -8.95 -13.20
N ASN A 276 -26.63 -10.08 -13.90
CA ASN A 276 -27.31 -11.33 -13.53
C ASN A 276 -26.37 -12.45 -13.09
N SER A 277 -25.13 -12.15 -12.71
CA SER A 277 -24.35 -13.15 -11.99
C SER A 277 -25.03 -13.34 -10.64
N ASP A 278 -25.69 -14.49 -10.49
CA ASP A 278 -26.17 -14.95 -9.18
C ASP A 278 -25.01 -14.78 -8.20
N VAL A 279 -25.19 -13.78 -7.30
CA VAL A 279 -24.21 -13.50 -6.26
C VAL A 279 -24.02 -14.81 -5.50
N PHE A 280 -22.94 -15.47 -5.82
CA PHE A 280 -22.36 -16.59 -5.09
C PHE A 280 -23.34 -17.55 -4.36
N SER A 281 -24.21 -18.21 -5.10
CA SER A 281 -24.91 -19.42 -4.59
C SER A 281 -24.14 -20.71 -4.92
N GLY A 282 -22.96 -20.59 -5.51
CA GLY A 282 -22.10 -21.74 -5.78
C GLY A 282 -21.60 -22.35 -4.47
N LYS A 283 -22.01 -23.58 -4.17
CA LYS A 283 -21.45 -24.34 -3.04
C LYS A 283 -19.94 -24.36 -3.18
N LEU A 284 -19.23 -23.86 -2.17
CA LEU A 284 -17.79 -23.94 -2.10
C LEU A 284 -17.35 -25.39 -2.27
N LYS A 285 -16.32 -25.61 -3.08
CA LYS A 285 -15.86 -26.96 -3.37
C LYS A 285 -15.17 -27.55 -2.15
N LYS A 286 -15.72 -28.62 -1.58
CA LYS A 286 -15.05 -29.39 -0.54
C LYS A 286 -13.76 -30.00 -1.14
N SER A 287 -12.62 -29.72 -0.53
CA SER A 287 -11.32 -30.22 -1.03
C SER A 287 -10.80 -31.33 -0.14
N ASN A 288 -10.25 -32.38 -0.74
CA ASN A 288 -9.55 -33.44 0.00
C ASN A 288 -8.16 -32.97 0.50
N LYS A 289 -7.70 -31.80 0.03
CA LYS A 289 -6.39 -31.20 0.41
C LYS A 289 -6.56 -30.09 1.46
N GLN A 290 -7.43 -30.29 2.44
CA GLN A 290 -7.76 -29.26 3.44
C GLN A 290 -6.53 -28.72 4.19
N ILE A 291 -5.57 -29.60 4.53
CA ILE A 291 -4.34 -29.22 5.25
C ILE A 291 -3.48 -28.26 4.41
N ILE A 292 -3.33 -28.52 3.11
CA ILE A 292 -2.54 -27.65 2.24
C ILE A 292 -3.20 -26.28 2.11
N LEU A 293 -4.53 -26.23 1.94
CA LEU A 293 -5.28 -24.96 1.85
C LEU A 293 -5.17 -24.17 3.16
N PHE A 294 -5.26 -24.86 4.30
CA PHE A 294 -5.05 -24.26 5.61
C PHE A 294 -3.65 -23.66 5.75
N LEU A 295 -2.60 -24.42 5.39
CA LEU A 295 -1.22 -23.95 5.50
C LEU A 295 -0.93 -22.74 4.60
N ILE A 296 -1.46 -22.70 3.38
CA ILE A 296 -1.30 -21.55 2.49
C ILE A 296 -1.93 -20.28 3.07
N CYS A 297 -3.07 -20.39 3.77
CA CYS A 297 -3.70 -19.26 4.45
C CYS A 297 -3.02 -18.92 5.77
N LEU A 298 -2.51 -19.94 6.48
CA LEU A 298 -1.83 -19.77 7.76
C LEU A 298 -0.50 -19.02 7.59
N THR A 299 0.28 -19.34 6.55
CA THR A 299 1.62 -18.77 6.36
C THR A 299 1.64 -17.25 6.38
N PRO A 300 0.88 -16.52 5.52
CA PRO A 300 0.89 -15.06 5.54
C PRO A 300 0.31 -14.48 6.84
N PHE A 301 -0.66 -15.14 7.46
CA PHE A 301 -1.20 -14.71 8.74
C PHE A 301 -0.19 -14.90 9.89
N LEU A 302 0.50 -16.03 9.91
CA LEU A 302 1.51 -16.32 10.91
C LEU A 302 2.70 -15.38 10.80
N LEU A 303 3.26 -15.22 9.60
CA LEU A 303 4.39 -14.35 9.35
C LEU A 303 4.02 -12.86 9.43
N GLY A 304 2.88 -12.47 8.93
CA GLY A 304 2.47 -11.05 8.88
C GLY A 304 1.88 -10.53 10.19
N PHE A 305 1.38 -11.40 11.07
CA PHE A 305 0.67 -10.97 12.28
C PHE A 305 1.08 -11.70 13.55
N ILE A 306 0.98 -13.02 13.59
CA ILE A 306 1.17 -13.79 14.84
C ILE A 306 2.58 -13.63 15.38
N ILE A 307 3.61 -13.88 14.56
CA ILE A 307 5.01 -13.78 15.01
C ILE A 307 5.34 -12.36 15.49
N PRO A 308 5.06 -11.29 14.73
CA PRO A 308 5.29 -9.94 15.22
C PRO A 308 4.55 -9.60 16.51
N VAL A 309 3.27 -9.97 16.63
CA VAL A 309 2.48 -9.68 17.85
C VAL A 309 3.06 -10.41 19.05
N LEU A 310 3.45 -11.67 18.91
CA LEU A 310 4.08 -12.43 20.01
C LEU A 310 5.39 -11.79 20.45
N SER A 311 6.26 -11.39 19.51
CA SER A 311 7.53 -10.72 19.82
C SER A 311 7.31 -9.36 20.50
N ILE A 312 6.39 -8.54 19.98
CA ILE A 312 6.04 -7.26 20.60
C ILE A 312 5.48 -7.46 22.02
N THR A 313 4.62 -8.47 22.20
CA THR A 313 4.02 -8.78 23.51
C THR A 313 5.10 -9.20 24.49
N ASP A 314 6.05 -10.04 24.09
CA ASP A 314 7.17 -10.46 24.92
C ASP A 314 8.03 -9.27 25.35
N ASN A 315 8.38 -8.39 24.41
CA ASN A 315 9.11 -7.15 24.70
C ASN A 315 8.35 -6.22 25.68
N VAL A 316 7.02 -6.11 25.55
CA VAL A 316 6.17 -5.33 26.48
C VAL A 316 6.20 -5.95 27.87
N LEU A 317 6.09 -7.29 27.99
CA LEU A 317 6.11 -7.96 29.29
C LEU A 317 7.45 -7.81 30.02
N HIS A 318 8.57 -7.86 29.29
CA HIS A 318 9.90 -7.65 29.85
C HIS A 318 10.13 -6.22 30.35
N ASN A 319 9.60 -5.21 29.63
CA ASN A 319 9.76 -3.79 29.98
C ASN A 319 8.56 -3.18 30.72
N PHE A 320 7.64 -4.01 31.19
CA PHE A 320 6.38 -3.55 31.81
C PHE A 320 6.60 -2.60 33.00
N ASN A 321 7.56 -2.91 33.85
CA ASN A 321 7.85 -2.14 35.05
C ASN A 321 8.53 -0.78 34.74
N GLU A 322 9.16 -0.63 33.58
CA GLU A 322 9.80 0.61 33.15
C GLU A 322 8.84 1.54 32.37
N THR A 323 7.66 1.04 32.06
CA THR A 323 6.68 1.76 31.23
C THR A 323 5.94 2.83 32.04
N ASN A 324 6.04 4.09 31.61
CA ASN A 324 5.26 5.17 32.16
C ASN A 324 3.85 5.18 31.55
N PHE A 325 2.92 4.49 32.21
CA PHE A 325 1.53 4.36 31.74
C PHE A 325 0.80 5.70 31.64
N SER A 326 1.05 6.65 32.54
CA SER A 326 0.41 7.96 32.49
C SER A 326 0.74 8.69 31.19
N LYS A 327 2.04 8.69 30.81
CA LYS A 327 2.51 9.29 29.55
C LYS A 327 1.97 8.52 28.32
N LEU A 328 1.88 7.19 28.42
CA LEU A 328 1.32 6.35 27.36
C LEU A 328 -0.15 6.69 27.09
N PHE A 329 -0.97 6.82 28.14
CA PHE A 329 -2.38 7.19 28.00
C PHE A 329 -2.56 8.61 27.44
N GLU A 330 -1.74 9.56 27.86
CA GLU A 330 -1.73 10.92 27.32
C GLU A 330 -1.42 10.93 25.81
N LEU A 331 -0.33 10.25 25.39
CA LEU A 331 0.07 10.14 23.99
C LEU A 331 -1.00 9.42 23.14
N THR A 332 -1.58 8.35 23.68
CA THR A 332 -2.67 7.62 23.02
C THR A 332 -3.91 8.50 22.85
N GLY A 333 -4.28 9.25 23.88
CA GLY A 333 -5.39 10.21 23.82
C GLY A 333 -5.16 11.27 22.75
N ASN A 334 -3.97 11.86 22.70
CA ASN A 334 -3.59 12.84 21.70
C ASN A 334 -3.64 12.26 20.27
N SER A 335 -3.13 11.03 20.09
CA SER A 335 -3.17 10.33 18.78
C SER A 335 -4.59 10.06 18.32
N ILE A 336 -5.46 9.56 19.20
CA ILE A 336 -6.88 9.30 18.90
C ILE A 336 -7.59 10.61 18.56
N PHE A 337 -7.35 11.68 19.34
CA PHE A 337 -7.97 12.99 19.10
C PHE A 337 -7.60 13.55 17.71
N VAL A 338 -6.30 13.60 17.39
CA VAL A 338 -5.81 14.13 16.11
C VAL A 338 -6.31 13.28 14.95
N SER A 339 -6.24 11.94 15.06
CA SER A 339 -6.70 11.03 14.01
C SER A 339 -8.21 11.14 13.78
N SER A 340 -9.01 11.22 14.84
CA SER A 340 -10.48 11.34 14.74
C SER A 340 -10.88 12.67 14.12
N LEU A 341 -10.24 13.78 14.55
CA LEU A 341 -10.50 15.10 13.97
C LEU A 341 -10.14 15.14 12.49
N SER A 342 -8.97 14.62 12.13
CA SER A 342 -8.53 14.53 10.72
C SER A 342 -9.50 13.69 9.89
N ALA A 343 -9.94 12.54 10.40
CA ALA A 343 -10.90 11.67 9.69
C ALA A 343 -12.24 12.37 9.43
N ILE A 344 -12.76 13.11 10.43
CA ILE A 344 -14.00 13.88 10.26
C ILE A 344 -13.83 14.94 9.17
N ILE A 345 -12.74 15.72 9.22
CA ILE A 345 -12.45 16.76 8.22
C ILE A 345 -12.37 16.14 6.81
N ILE A 346 -11.63 15.03 6.66
CA ILE A 346 -11.48 14.34 5.37
C ILE A 346 -12.85 13.87 4.85
N ILE A 347 -13.69 13.28 5.69
CA ILE A 347 -15.03 12.81 5.30
C ILE A 347 -15.89 13.98 4.82
N VAL A 348 -15.90 15.08 5.56
CA VAL A 348 -16.69 16.28 5.19
C VAL A 348 -16.24 16.83 3.83
N ILE A 349 -14.92 16.98 3.64
CA ILE A 349 -14.34 17.47 2.39
C ILE A 349 -14.64 16.49 1.23
N ALA A 350 -14.48 15.19 1.44
CA ALA A 350 -14.76 14.17 0.43
C ALA A 350 -16.23 14.18 0.01
N LEU A 351 -17.16 14.24 0.98
CA LEU A 351 -18.60 14.34 0.69
C LEU A 351 -18.94 15.63 -0.08
N PHE A 352 -18.32 16.74 0.28
CA PHE A 352 -18.48 18.01 -0.43
C PHE A 352 -18.06 17.88 -1.91
N PHE A 353 -16.86 17.36 -2.20
CA PHE A 353 -16.39 17.16 -3.57
C PHE A 353 -17.25 16.17 -4.37
N LEU A 354 -17.66 15.06 -3.75
CA LEU A 354 -18.56 14.08 -4.39
C LEU A 354 -19.91 14.70 -4.72
N PHE A 355 -20.47 15.49 -3.81
CA PHE A 355 -21.73 16.21 -4.03
C PHE A 355 -21.62 17.19 -5.20
N VAL A 356 -20.59 18.04 -5.21
CA VAL A 356 -20.38 19.00 -6.29
C VAL A 356 -20.14 18.31 -7.63
N ASN A 357 -19.36 17.23 -7.66
CA ASN A 357 -19.11 16.46 -8.88
C ASN A 357 -20.40 15.82 -9.44
N ARG A 358 -21.26 15.34 -8.55
CA ARG A 358 -22.57 14.76 -8.93
C ARG A 358 -23.53 15.80 -9.53
N ILE A 359 -23.53 17.02 -8.97
CA ILE A 359 -24.42 18.10 -9.43
C ILE A 359 -23.87 18.74 -10.70
N SER A 360 -22.58 19.10 -10.75
CA SER A 360 -22.05 19.95 -11.81
C SER A 360 -21.88 19.27 -13.15
N LYS A 361 -21.63 17.96 -13.21
CA LYS A 361 -21.31 17.16 -14.42
C LYS A 361 -20.27 17.79 -15.35
N ILE A 362 -19.42 18.68 -14.83
CA ILE A 362 -18.39 19.41 -15.57
C ILE A 362 -17.14 18.52 -15.65
N LYS A 363 -16.69 18.19 -16.87
CA LYS A 363 -15.53 17.31 -17.08
C LYS A 363 -14.23 17.85 -16.47
N SER A 364 -13.99 19.18 -16.58
CA SER A 364 -12.81 19.83 -16.00
C SER A 364 -12.79 19.78 -14.48
N LEU A 365 -13.95 19.93 -13.82
CA LEU A 365 -14.05 19.81 -12.38
C LEU A 365 -13.82 18.36 -11.92
N SER A 366 -14.34 17.40 -12.65
CA SER A 366 -14.07 15.97 -12.40
C SER A 366 -12.58 15.64 -12.57
N PHE A 367 -11.87 16.30 -13.49
CA PHE A 367 -10.43 16.14 -13.64
C PHE A 367 -9.67 16.69 -12.43
N ILE A 368 -10.01 17.90 -11.97
CA ILE A 368 -9.41 18.51 -10.76
C ILE A 368 -9.68 17.64 -9.53
N ASN A 369 -10.90 17.16 -9.35
CA ASN A 369 -11.24 16.27 -8.24
C ASN A 369 -10.43 14.95 -8.28
N ASN A 370 -10.16 14.42 -9.47
CA ASN A 370 -9.26 13.27 -9.62
C ASN A 370 -7.80 13.60 -9.28
N LEU A 371 -7.35 14.83 -9.50
CA LEU A 371 -6.01 15.27 -9.05
C LEU A 371 -5.93 15.36 -7.53
N ILE A 372 -6.97 15.86 -6.87
CA ILE A 372 -7.03 15.92 -5.40
C ILE A 372 -6.98 14.51 -4.79
N SER A 373 -7.60 13.53 -5.42
CA SER A 373 -7.55 12.13 -4.94
C SER A 373 -6.14 11.51 -5.00
N LEU A 374 -5.21 12.13 -5.74
CA LEU A 374 -3.79 11.75 -5.71
C LEU A 374 -3.08 12.12 -4.40
N GLY A 375 -3.70 12.92 -3.54
CA GLY A 375 -3.13 13.28 -2.24
C GLY A 375 -2.75 12.07 -1.39
N TYR A 376 -3.44 10.94 -1.53
CA TYR A 376 -3.06 9.67 -0.89
C TYR A 376 -1.69 9.14 -1.36
N ALA A 377 -1.35 9.40 -2.61
CA ALA A 377 -0.11 8.91 -3.23
C ALA A 377 1.10 9.81 -2.89
N LEU A 378 0.87 11.00 -2.33
CA LEU A 378 1.94 11.95 -2.03
C LEU A 378 2.51 11.67 -0.63
N PRO A 379 3.82 11.44 -0.51
CA PRO A 379 4.47 11.32 0.79
C PRO A 379 4.24 12.57 1.64
N GLY A 380 3.97 12.36 2.94
CA GLY A 380 3.81 13.44 3.89
C GLY A 380 4.99 14.43 3.90
N ALA A 381 6.21 13.93 3.66
CA ALA A 381 7.41 14.74 3.49
C ALA A 381 7.31 15.72 2.31
N VAL A 382 6.76 15.27 1.18
CA VAL A 382 6.57 16.10 -0.02
C VAL A 382 5.57 17.23 0.26
N ILE A 383 4.47 16.91 0.96
CA ILE A 383 3.47 17.92 1.35
C ILE A 383 4.07 18.90 2.36
N GLY A 384 4.82 18.41 3.35
CA GLY A 384 5.45 19.24 4.40
C GLY A 384 6.47 20.24 3.85
N LEU A 385 7.20 19.89 2.78
CA LEU A 385 8.12 20.82 2.09
C LEU A 385 7.39 21.90 1.29
N GLY A 386 6.13 21.68 0.92
CA GLY A 386 5.32 22.64 0.19
C GLY A 386 4.51 23.59 1.08
N LEU A 387 4.53 23.39 2.41
CA LEU A 387 3.91 24.25 3.41
C LEU A 387 4.92 25.21 4.04
#